data_7236bde799ef3f1533aebbe5c555bece
#
_entry.id   7236bde799ef3f1533aebbe5c555bece
#
_cell.length_a   1.000
_cell.length_b   1.000
_cell.length_c   1.000
_cell.angle_alpha   90.00
_cell.angle_beta   90.00
_cell.angle_gamma   90.00
#
_symmetry.space_group_name_H-M   'P 1'
#
loop_
_entity.id
_entity.type
_entity.pdbx_description
1 polymer ?
#
loop_
_entity_poly.entity_id
_entity_poly.type
_entity_poly.pdbx_seq_one_letter_code
_entity_poly.pdbx_strand_id
1 'polypeptide(L)'
;MSEHLAAVAETTKLARVLGISNPTELDFLVDLPPAALRQYRERVTDLLFDRDAKRMKAIAAASRIVPVAISSKSAERADRPVLCAAVAGAVEPQRAVDIAKNLTADFLAETAVLLDPRRTAAIIAAVPATMVTDVARELLSRGDHITMGRFVHVVPEPALRAAAPVMSDPDLLRIAFLLEDKTAIDRVLHIVADRVPGVIRAAHEQDMWAEGIDLLDNIAPHNRAWIGDITAALGDDVLDALITAVARLDAWATLLPITSAMSPDSLRLFAGRPSVNDETILTAIITTAADHDLWSQALPLIDAALTTDTPDTVWQTLIHQRDRIPADLLTELAAHARALGHDQYGDQLQPLDTATH
;
A
#
# COMPACT_ATOMS: atom_id res chain seq x y z
N MET A 1 -3.27 4.91 12.30
CA MET A 1 -1.84 5.15 11.99
C MET A 1 -1.57 5.08 10.49
N SER A 2 -2.14 4.15 9.74
CA SER A 2 -2.05 4.07 8.28
C SER A 2 -2.60 5.34 7.59
N GLU A 3 -3.77 5.83 8.00
CA GLU A 3 -4.33 7.09 7.49
C GLU A 3 -3.41 8.30 7.74
N HIS A 4 -2.74 8.36 8.89
CA HIS A 4 -1.79 9.42 9.18
C HIS A 4 -0.57 9.38 8.24
N LEU A 5 0.00 8.18 7.99
CA LEU A 5 1.10 8.03 7.03
C LEU A 5 0.67 8.43 5.61
N ALA A 6 -0.54 8.03 5.20
CA ALA A 6 -1.10 8.43 3.91
C ALA A 6 -1.34 9.94 3.82
N ALA A 7 -1.80 10.58 4.92
CA ALA A 7 -1.96 12.03 4.99
C ALA A 7 -0.61 12.75 4.88
N VAL A 8 0.43 12.28 5.57
CA VAL A 8 1.80 12.81 5.46
C VAL A 8 2.31 12.70 4.02
N ALA A 9 2.07 11.58 3.33
CA ALA A 9 2.44 11.41 1.94
C ALA A 9 1.72 12.41 1.02
N GLU A 10 0.40 12.61 1.18
CA GLU A 10 -0.37 13.57 0.39
C GLU A 10 0.04 15.03 0.70
N THR A 11 0.33 15.34 1.96
CA THR A 11 0.85 16.66 2.38
C THR A 11 2.20 16.96 1.73
N THR A 12 3.09 15.96 1.68
CA THR A 12 4.39 16.09 0.99
C THR A 12 4.21 16.32 -0.52
N LYS A 13 3.27 15.60 -1.16
CA LYS A 13 2.91 15.81 -2.58
C LYS A 13 2.35 17.22 -2.80
N LEU A 14 1.52 17.72 -1.89
CA LEU A 14 0.96 19.08 -1.94
C LEU A 14 2.05 20.14 -1.80
N ALA A 15 2.99 19.97 -0.86
CA ALA A 15 4.12 20.88 -0.69
C ALA A 15 4.92 21.05 -1.99
N ARG A 16 5.17 19.94 -2.71
CA ARG A 16 5.84 19.98 -4.03
C ARG A 16 5.07 20.80 -5.07
N VAL A 17 3.73 20.64 -5.13
CA VAL A 17 2.87 21.39 -6.07
C VAL A 17 2.92 22.88 -5.75
N LEU A 18 2.96 23.24 -4.47
CA LEU A 18 3.04 24.62 -3.99
C LEU A 18 4.46 25.23 -4.05
N GLY A 19 5.50 24.43 -4.36
CA GLY A 19 6.89 24.88 -4.35
C GLY A 19 7.43 25.11 -2.95
N ILE A 20 6.85 24.49 -1.92
CA ILE A 20 7.30 24.56 -0.53
C ILE A 20 8.44 23.56 -0.36
N SER A 21 9.61 24.05 0.01
CA SER A 21 10.83 23.23 0.13
C SER A 21 10.80 22.30 1.36
N ASN A 22 10.18 22.74 2.44
CA ASN A 22 10.04 21.94 3.67
C ASN A 22 8.60 21.49 3.86
N PRO A 23 8.27 20.20 3.59
CA PRO A 23 6.91 19.68 3.74
C PRO A 23 6.31 19.85 5.13
N THR A 24 7.17 19.94 6.18
CA THR A 24 6.69 20.10 7.57
C THR A 24 5.95 21.41 7.82
N GLU A 25 6.11 22.40 6.94
CA GLU A 25 5.31 23.64 7.00
C GLU A 25 3.81 23.40 6.81
N LEU A 26 3.44 22.22 6.28
CA LEU A 26 2.07 21.79 6.06
C LEU A 26 1.59 20.72 7.08
N ASP A 27 2.33 20.43 8.14
CA ASP A 27 2.00 19.39 9.11
C ASP A 27 0.65 19.61 9.79
N PHE A 28 0.15 20.85 9.83
CA PHE A 28 -1.19 21.16 10.32
C PHE A 28 -2.33 20.54 9.47
N LEU A 29 -2.02 19.97 8.31
CA LEU A 29 -2.97 19.30 7.44
C LEU A 29 -3.02 17.78 7.64
N VAL A 30 -2.07 17.19 8.35
CA VAL A 30 -1.96 15.71 8.47
C VAL A 30 -3.12 15.04 9.23
N ASP A 31 -3.92 15.83 9.94
CA ASP A 31 -5.13 15.35 10.60
C ASP A 31 -6.35 15.29 9.67
N LEU A 32 -6.21 15.79 8.44
CA LEU A 32 -7.26 15.70 7.42
C LEU A 32 -7.24 14.35 6.71
N PRO A 33 -8.41 13.83 6.27
CA PRO A 33 -8.46 12.60 5.50
C PRO A 33 -7.57 12.65 4.24
N PRO A 34 -6.76 11.62 3.97
CA PRO A 34 -5.84 11.60 2.81
C PRO A 34 -6.56 11.87 1.48
N ALA A 35 -7.79 11.37 1.32
CA ALA A 35 -8.61 11.59 0.14
C ALA A 35 -8.98 13.09 -0.06
N ALA A 36 -9.23 13.81 1.03
CA ALA A 36 -9.52 15.25 0.99
C ALA A 36 -8.26 16.05 0.60
N LEU A 37 -7.11 15.69 1.16
CA LEU A 37 -5.81 16.28 0.80
C LEU A 37 -5.47 16.07 -0.67
N ARG A 38 -5.69 14.85 -1.19
CA ARG A 38 -5.53 14.53 -2.61
C ARG A 38 -6.43 15.39 -3.49
N GLN A 39 -7.72 15.45 -3.18
CA GLN A 39 -8.67 16.27 -3.93
C GLN A 39 -8.28 17.75 -3.93
N TYR A 40 -7.83 18.26 -2.80
CA TYR A 40 -7.35 19.64 -2.70
C TYR A 40 -6.10 19.86 -3.55
N ARG A 41 -5.11 18.97 -3.47
CA ARG A 41 -3.90 19.02 -4.28
C ARG A 41 -4.21 19.01 -5.79
N GLU A 42 -5.14 18.17 -6.22
CA GLU A 42 -5.56 18.09 -7.62
C GLU A 42 -6.21 19.40 -8.09
N ARG A 43 -7.10 20.00 -7.29
CA ARG A 43 -7.70 21.30 -7.58
C ARG A 43 -6.66 22.42 -7.67
N VAL A 44 -5.70 22.44 -6.77
CA VAL A 44 -4.59 23.41 -6.81
C VAL A 44 -3.77 23.21 -8.09
N THR A 45 -3.44 21.98 -8.44
CA THR A 45 -2.71 21.65 -9.67
C THR A 45 -3.46 22.12 -10.91
N ASP A 46 -4.77 21.86 -10.97
CA ASP A 46 -5.62 22.29 -12.09
C ASP A 46 -5.68 23.83 -12.20
N LEU A 47 -5.86 24.53 -11.08
CA LEU A 47 -5.88 26.00 -11.06
C LEU A 47 -4.56 26.62 -11.56
N LEU A 48 -3.43 26.09 -11.08
CA LEU A 48 -2.10 26.56 -11.50
C LEU A 48 -1.85 26.31 -12.98
N PHE A 49 -2.27 25.16 -13.49
CA PHE A 49 -2.13 24.84 -14.90
C PHE A 49 -3.03 25.72 -15.79
N ASP A 50 -4.29 25.88 -15.41
CA ASP A 50 -5.28 26.60 -16.24
C ASP A 50 -4.95 28.10 -16.34
N ARG A 51 -4.36 28.67 -15.30
CA ARG A 51 -3.87 30.05 -15.29
C ARG A 51 -2.93 30.37 -16.45
N ASP A 52 -2.03 29.44 -16.77
CA ASP A 52 -0.99 29.62 -17.79
C ASP A 52 -1.26 28.81 -19.07
N ALA A 53 -2.39 28.11 -19.17
CA ALA A 53 -2.70 27.17 -20.27
C ALA A 53 -2.59 27.79 -21.67
N LYS A 54 -3.06 29.07 -21.86
CA LYS A 54 -2.96 29.76 -23.16
C LYS A 54 -1.49 29.99 -23.55
N ARG A 55 -0.66 30.41 -22.59
CA ARG A 55 0.76 30.66 -22.82
C ARG A 55 1.51 29.33 -23.12
N MET A 56 1.20 28.28 -22.40
CA MET A 56 1.81 26.96 -22.61
C MET A 56 1.45 26.39 -23.98
N LYS A 57 0.19 26.53 -24.42
CA LYS A 57 -0.26 26.15 -25.78
C LYS A 57 0.47 26.93 -26.87
N ALA A 58 0.72 28.20 -26.67
CA ALA A 58 1.48 29.01 -27.63
C ALA A 58 2.95 28.56 -27.75
N ILE A 59 3.59 28.26 -26.63
CA ILE A 59 4.96 27.70 -26.59
C ILE A 59 5.03 26.34 -27.25
N ALA A 60 4.06 25.45 -26.96
CA ALA A 60 3.95 24.13 -27.56
C ALA A 60 3.76 24.22 -29.10
N ALA A 61 2.93 25.15 -29.58
CA ALA A 61 2.75 25.39 -31.00
C ALA A 61 4.06 25.88 -31.67
N ALA A 62 4.76 26.81 -31.06
CA ALA A 62 6.06 27.28 -31.54
C ALA A 62 7.11 26.17 -31.60
N SER A 63 7.11 25.22 -30.64
CA SER A 63 8.04 24.10 -30.61
C SER A 63 7.90 23.18 -31.83
N ARG A 64 6.77 23.16 -32.52
CA ARG A 64 6.56 22.34 -33.73
C ARG A 64 7.44 22.76 -34.91
N ILE A 65 7.83 24.05 -34.96
CA ILE A 65 8.60 24.65 -36.03
C ILE A 65 10.11 24.52 -35.76
N VAL A 66 10.52 24.38 -34.50
CA VAL A 66 11.91 24.35 -34.10
C VAL A 66 12.44 22.91 -34.22
N PRO A 67 13.62 22.64 -34.81
CA PRO A 67 14.22 21.29 -34.85
C PRO A 67 14.39 20.71 -33.45
N VAL A 68 14.18 19.37 -33.32
CA VAL A 68 14.23 18.65 -32.03
C VAL A 68 15.53 18.90 -31.27
N ALA A 69 16.69 18.82 -31.97
CA ALA A 69 18.00 19.02 -31.37
C ALA A 69 18.20 20.45 -30.79
N ILE A 70 17.54 21.46 -31.39
CA ILE A 70 17.58 22.84 -30.86
C ILE A 70 16.65 22.96 -29.65
N SER A 71 15.47 22.33 -29.72
CA SER A 71 14.50 22.34 -28.60
C SER A 71 15.08 21.69 -27.37
N SER A 72 15.77 20.53 -27.51
CA SER A 72 16.40 19.83 -26.41
C SER A 72 17.54 20.60 -25.78
N LYS A 73 18.47 21.12 -26.60
CA LYS A 73 19.59 21.97 -26.11
C LYS A 73 19.11 23.25 -25.44
N SER A 74 18.02 23.84 -25.93
CA SER A 74 17.44 25.03 -25.33
C SER A 74 16.80 24.73 -23.98
N ALA A 75 16.15 23.55 -23.84
CA ALA A 75 15.56 23.10 -22.60
C ALA A 75 16.62 22.88 -21.49
N GLU A 76 17.70 22.15 -21.80
CA GLU A 76 18.81 21.94 -20.87
C GLU A 76 19.58 23.24 -20.52
N ARG A 77 19.93 24.04 -21.53
CA ARG A 77 20.67 25.30 -21.29
C ARG A 77 19.87 26.34 -20.53
N ALA A 78 18.54 26.31 -20.64
CA ALA A 78 17.70 27.22 -19.87
C ALA A 78 17.58 26.79 -18.40
N ASP A 79 18.03 25.58 -18.06
CA ASP A 79 17.93 24.98 -16.72
C ASP A 79 16.54 25.17 -16.10
N ARG A 80 15.51 24.83 -16.89
CA ARG A 80 14.11 25.10 -16.51
C ARG A 80 13.22 23.85 -16.63
N PRO A 81 13.40 22.84 -15.76
CA PRO A 81 12.50 21.69 -15.68
C PRO A 81 11.03 22.11 -15.51
N VAL A 82 10.79 23.20 -14.73
CA VAL A 82 9.45 23.79 -14.52
C VAL A 82 8.76 24.16 -15.82
N LEU A 83 9.48 24.83 -16.75
CA LEU A 83 8.91 25.21 -18.04
C LEU A 83 8.63 23.98 -18.92
N CYS A 84 9.55 23.01 -18.92
CA CYS A 84 9.36 21.75 -19.65
C CYS A 84 8.15 20.99 -19.14
N ALA A 85 7.99 20.86 -17.83
CA ALA A 85 6.84 20.21 -17.19
C ALA A 85 5.52 20.95 -17.53
N ALA A 86 5.51 22.27 -17.46
CA ALA A 86 4.34 23.09 -17.76
C ALA A 86 3.90 22.97 -19.23
N VAL A 87 4.85 22.86 -20.17
CA VAL A 87 4.57 22.77 -21.61
C VAL A 87 4.25 21.35 -22.02
N ALA A 88 4.75 20.32 -21.31
CA ALA A 88 4.61 18.91 -21.65
C ALA A 88 3.14 18.51 -21.90
N GLY A 89 2.22 18.94 -21.02
CA GLY A 89 0.78 18.67 -21.18
C GLY A 89 0.10 19.28 -22.41
N ALA A 90 0.80 20.15 -23.16
CA ALA A 90 0.29 20.81 -24.36
C ALA A 90 1.02 20.39 -25.65
N VAL A 91 2.11 19.67 -25.55
CA VAL A 91 2.90 19.15 -26.68
C VAL A 91 2.30 17.84 -27.18
N GLU A 92 2.37 17.62 -28.48
CA GLU A 92 1.98 16.35 -29.09
C GLU A 92 2.89 15.21 -28.56
N PRO A 93 2.34 14.05 -28.14
CA PRO A 93 3.07 13.03 -27.41
C PRO A 93 4.36 12.54 -28.10
N GLN A 94 4.30 12.21 -29.39
CA GLN A 94 5.46 11.74 -30.12
C GLN A 94 6.57 12.80 -30.19
N ARG A 95 6.19 14.05 -30.35
CA ARG A 95 7.11 15.18 -30.33
C ARG A 95 7.79 15.35 -29.00
N ALA A 96 7.04 15.22 -27.89
CA ALA A 96 7.59 15.28 -26.54
C ALA A 96 8.62 14.17 -26.30
N VAL A 97 8.32 12.94 -26.74
CA VAL A 97 9.24 11.80 -26.66
C VAL A 97 10.51 12.05 -27.49
N ASP A 98 10.41 12.58 -28.71
CA ASP A 98 11.56 12.85 -29.54
C ASP A 98 12.46 13.95 -28.96
N ILE A 99 11.89 14.93 -28.27
CA ILE A 99 12.64 15.92 -27.48
C ILE A 99 13.31 15.23 -26.29
N ALA A 100 12.56 14.41 -25.52
CA ALA A 100 13.05 13.73 -24.33
C ALA A 100 14.24 12.79 -24.63
N LYS A 101 14.29 12.12 -25.79
CA LYS A 101 15.39 11.26 -26.21
C LYS A 101 16.75 11.97 -26.29
N ASN A 102 16.76 13.30 -26.34
CA ASN A 102 17.98 14.10 -26.43
C ASN A 102 18.27 14.84 -25.11
N LEU A 103 17.53 14.56 -24.04
CA LEU A 103 17.75 15.12 -22.70
C LEU A 103 18.43 14.09 -21.80
N THR A 104 19.17 14.56 -20.81
CA THR A 104 19.80 13.67 -19.81
C THR A 104 18.75 13.04 -18.89
N ALA A 105 19.04 11.86 -18.34
CA ALA A 105 18.17 11.20 -17.38
C ALA A 105 17.98 12.06 -16.13
N ASP A 106 19.00 12.75 -15.68
CA ASP A 106 19.00 13.70 -14.56
C ASP A 106 17.99 14.82 -14.79
N PHE A 107 18.05 15.51 -15.93
CA PHE A 107 17.08 16.55 -16.28
C PHE A 107 15.64 16.03 -16.43
N LEU A 108 15.49 14.81 -16.98
CA LEU A 108 14.18 14.17 -17.09
C LEU A 108 13.62 13.81 -15.72
N ALA A 109 14.45 13.36 -14.78
CA ALA A 109 14.03 13.09 -13.41
C ALA A 109 13.57 14.37 -12.71
N GLU A 110 14.31 15.48 -12.84
CA GLU A 110 13.87 16.78 -12.31
C GLU A 110 12.55 17.25 -12.93
N THR A 111 12.40 17.05 -14.23
CA THR A 111 11.15 17.38 -14.93
C THR A 111 10.00 16.52 -14.42
N ALA A 112 10.23 15.21 -14.22
CA ALA A 112 9.20 14.26 -13.75
C ALA A 112 8.62 14.65 -12.38
N VAL A 113 9.42 15.18 -11.47
CA VAL A 113 8.92 15.70 -10.16
C VAL A 113 7.78 16.70 -10.33
N LEU A 114 7.85 17.51 -11.39
CA LEU A 114 6.96 18.63 -11.66
C LEU A 114 5.80 18.27 -12.62
N LEU A 115 5.87 17.11 -13.29
CA LEU A 115 4.80 16.67 -14.21
C LEU A 115 3.53 16.29 -13.47
N ASP A 116 2.37 16.58 -14.08
CA ASP A 116 1.09 15.98 -13.69
C ASP A 116 0.87 14.70 -14.51
N PRO A 117 0.87 13.50 -13.89
CA PRO A 117 0.66 12.24 -14.59
C PRO A 117 -0.64 12.19 -15.37
N ARG A 118 -1.72 12.82 -14.88
CA ARG A 118 -3.04 12.84 -15.54
C ARG A 118 -2.97 13.57 -16.89
N ARG A 119 -2.14 14.62 -16.98
CA ARG A 119 -2.02 15.47 -18.20
C ARG A 119 -0.97 14.95 -19.18
N THR A 120 -0.03 14.14 -18.69
CA THR A 120 1.10 13.62 -19.47
C THR A 120 1.02 12.13 -19.74
N ALA A 121 -0.08 11.47 -19.38
CA ALA A 121 -0.26 10.03 -19.55
C ALA A 121 0.07 9.53 -20.95
N ALA A 122 -0.40 10.23 -22.00
CA ALA A 122 -0.13 9.86 -23.39
C ALA A 122 1.36 9.97 -23.77
N ILE A 123 2.09 10.91 -23.19
CA ILE A 123 3.54 11.03 -23.37
C ILE A 123 4.24 9.87 -22.69
N ILE A 124 3.92 9.64 -21.42
CA ILE A 124 4.53 8.58 -20.61
C ILE A 124 4.29 7.19 -21.24
N ALA A 125 3.09 6.96 -21.76
CA ALA A 125 2.77 5.72 -22.49
C ALA A 125 3.62 5.50 -23.76
N ALA A 126 4.16 6.56 -24.35
CA ALA A 126 4.99 6.50 -25.56
C ALA A 126 6.50 6.53 -25.26
N VAL A 127 6.92 6.74 -24.00
CA VAL A 127 8.34 6.78 -23.61
C VAL A 127 8.97 5.37 -23.70
N PRO A 128 10.16 5.23 -24.32
CA PRO A 128 10.87 3.95 -24.36
C PRO A 128 11.17 3.40 -22.95
N ALA A 129 11.05 2.07 -22.78
CA ALA A 129 11.29 1.39 -21.50
C ALA A 129 12.69 1.65 -20.92
N THR A 130 13.71 1.76 -21.78
CA THR A 130 15.09 2.11 -21.36
C THR A 130 15.16 3.47 -20.71
N MET A 131 14.47 4.47 -21.28
CA MET A 131 14.43 5.83 -20.72
C MET A 131 13.66 5.84 -19.38
N VAL A 132 12.57 5.09 -19.26
CA VAL A 132 11.85 4.94 -17.96
C VAL A 132 12.81 4.35 -16.92
N THR A 133 13.59 3.34 -17.27
CA THR A 133 14.58 2.72 -16.38
C THR A 133 15.67 3.71 -15.95
N ASP A 134 16.18 4.51 -16.88
CA ASP A 134 17.24 5.48 -16.59
C ASP A 134 16.72 6.60 -15.65
N VAL A 135 15.52 7.12 -15.91
CA VAL A 135 14.86 8.09 -15.02
C VAL A 135 14.56 7.48 -13.65
N ALA A 136 14.14 6.20 -13.61
CA ALA A 136 13.90 5.51 -12.34
C ALA A 136 15.19 5.41 -11.50
N ARG A 137 16.35 5.11 -12.10
CA ARG A 137 17.64 5.13 -11.39
C ARG A 137 17.98 6.50 -10.79
N GLU A 138 17.75 7.57 -11.55
CA GLU A 138 17.98 8.93 -11.07
C GLU A 138 17.02 9.28 -9.91
N LEU A 139 15.74 8.92 -10.00
CA LEU A 139 14.80 9.15 -8.91
C LEU A 139 15.15 8.32 -7.66
N LEU A 140 15.59 7.07 -7.83
CA LEU A 140 16.07 6.23 -6.72
C LEU A 140 17.33 6.80 -6.06
N SER A 141 18.30 7.30 -6.83
CA SER A 141 19.50 7.90 -6.29
C SER A 141 19.21 9.13 -5.41
N ARG A 142 18.07 9.78 -5.65
CA ARG A 142 17.55 10.93 -4.89
C ARG A 142 16.57 10.52 -3.78
N GLY A 143 16.25 9.23 -3.64
CA GLY A 143 15.22 8.73 -2.72
C GLY A 143 13.81 9.21 -3.05
N ASP A 144 13.53 9.60 -4.30
CA ASP A 144 12.23 10.15 -4.70
C ASP A 144 11.21 9.08 -5.07
N HIS A 145 10.81 8.27 -4.10
CA HIS A 145 9.76 7.26 -4.24
C HIS A 145 8.38 7.86 -4.52
N ILE A 146 8.13 9.12 -4.07
CA ILE A 146 6.85 9.82 -4.30
C ILE A 146 6.61 10.03 -5.79
N THR A 147 7.60 10.57 -6.52
CA THR A 147 7.48 10.76 -7.96
C THR A 147 7.26 9.42 -8.65
N MET A 148 8.01 8.38 -8.29
CA MET A 148 7.84 7.05 -8.85
C MET A 148 6.41 6.52 -8.64
N GLY A 149 5.89 6.55 -7.41
CA GLY A 149 4.54 6.09 -7.08
C GLY A 149 3.43 6.85 -7.83
N ARG A 150 3.63 8.14 -8.09
CA ARG A 150 2.70 8.95 -8.88
C ARG A 150 2.56 8.49 -10.33
N PHE A 151 3.61 7.92 -10.92
CA PHE A 151 3.63 7.56 -12.34
C PHE A 151 3.28 6.11 -12.63
N VAL A 152 3.30 5.20 -11.65
CA VAL A 152 3.09 3.76 -11.87
C VAL A 152 1.82 3.46 -12.68
N HIS A 153 0.71 4.15 -12.41
CA HIS A 153 -0.57 3.89 -13.07
C HIS A 153 -0.59 4.26 -14.56
N VAL A 154 0.26 5.20 -15.00
CA VAL A 154 0.35 5.66 -16.41
C VAL A 154 1.51 5.03 -17.19
N VAL A 155 2.49 4.42 -16.51
CA VAL A 155 3.61 3.73 -17.15
C VAL A 155 3.14 2.39 -17.70
N PRO A 156 3.43 2.06 -18.99
CA PRO A 156 3.10 0.77 -19.58
C PRO A 156 3.79 -0.40 -18.88
N GLU A 157 3.11 -1.55 -18.83
CA GLU A 157 3.64 -2.75 -18.17
C GLU A 157 5.04 -3.18 -18.67
N PRO A 158 5.36 -3.18 -19.97
CA PRO A 158 6.73 -3.51 -20.42
C PRO A 158 7.80 -2.60 -19.84
N ALA A 159 7.49 -1.31 -19.64
CA ALA A 159 8.42 -0.36 -19.05
C ALA A 159 8.53 -0.54 -17.52
N LEU A 160 7.42 -0.88 -16.83
CA LEU A 160 7.47 -1.26 -15.41
C LEU A 160 8.31 -2.53 -15.21
N ARG A 161 8.12 -3.56 -16.04
CA ARG A 161 8.95 -4.80 -15.99
C ARG A 161 10.43 -4.51 -16.23
N ALA A 162 10.76 -3.61 -17.14
CA ALA A 162 12.14 -3.23 -17.42
C ALA A 162 12.77 -2.43 -16.26
N ALA A 163 11.97 -1.61 -15.56
CA ALA A 163 12.45 -0.80 -14.44
C ALA A 163 12.48 -1.56 -13.10
N ALA A 164 11.65 -2.58 -12.89
CA ALA A 164 11.59 -3.31 -11.63
C ALA A 164 12.96 -3.85 -11.13
N PRO A 165 13.87 -4.39 -11.97
CA PRO A 165 15.16 -4.89 -11.51
C PRO A 165 16.10 -3.85 -10.91
N VAL A 166 15.91 -2.55 -11.17
CA VAL A 166 16.78 -1.51 -10.59
C VAL A 166 16.33 -1.06 -9.21
N MET A 167 15.17 -1.50 -8.73
CA MET A 167 14.60 -1.19 -7.43
C MET A 167 14.97 -2.26 -6.41
N SER A 168 15.34 -1.87 -5.20
CA SER A 168 15.45 -2.80 -4.08
C SER A 168 14.05 -3.20 -3.56
N ASP A 169 13.96 -4.25 -2.72
CA ASP A 169 12.69 -4.67 -2.13
C ASP A 169 12.08 -3.59 -1.21
N PRO A 170 12.86 -2.87 -0.37
CA PRO A 170 12.36 -1.71 0.34
C PRO A 170 11.83 -0.59 -0.55
N ASP A 171 12.49 -0.33 -1.70
CA ASP A 171 12.01 0.68 -2.65
C ASP A 171 10.68 0.29 -3.25
N LEU A 172 10.50 -0.99 -3.62
CA LEU A 172 9.23 -1.50 -4.13
C LEU A 172 8.10 -1.28 -3.14
N LEU A 173 8.32 -1.54 -1.85
CA LEU A 173 7.31 -1.32 -0.81
C LEU A 173 6.97 0.17 -0.65
N ARG A 174 7.99 1.04 -0.59
CA ARG A 174 7.77 2.49 -0.48
C ARG A 174 7.01 3.05 -1.68
N ILE A 175 7.40 2.63 -2.90
CA ILE A 175 6.72 3.06 -4.13
C ILE A 175 5.28 2.56 -4.16
N ALA A 176 5.02 1.31 -3.77
CA ALA A 176 3.68 0.73 -3.71
C ALA A 176 2.79 1.50 -2.71
N PHE A 177 3.29 1.81 -1.53
CA PHE A 177 2.57 2.62 -0.54
C PHE A 177 2.21 4.02 -1.09
N LEU A 178 3.11 4.63 -1.87
CA LEU A 178 2.98 5.97 -2.45
C LEU A 178 2.23 6.03 -3.78
N LEU A 179 1.65 4.91 -4.25
CA LEU A 179 0.87 4.88 -5.48
C LEU A 179 -0.18 5.99 -5.51
N GLU A 180 -0.25 6.71 -6.62
CA GLU A 180 -1.28 7.72 -6.86
C GLU A 180 -2.65 7.06 -7.06
N ASP A 181 -2.67 5.99 -7.82
CA ASP A 181 -3.85 5.15 -8.04
C ASP A 181 -3.59 3.74 -7.49
N LYS A 182 -4.17 3.47 -6.33
CA LYS A 182 -4.00 2.18 -5.65
C LYS A 182 -4.66 1.02 -6.39
N THR A 183 -5.57 1.27 -7.33
CA THR A 183 -6.14 0.21 -8.19
C THR A 183 -5.08 -0.46 -9.08
N ALA A 184 -3.92 0.18 -9.26
CA ALA A 184 -2.81 -0.40 -10.00
C ALA A 184 -2.03 -1.48 -9.21
N ILE A 185 -2.32 -1.69 -7.91
CA ILE A 185 -1.50 -2.54 -7.04
C ILE A 185 -1.46 -4.00 -7.50
N ASP A 186 -2.59 -4.58 -7.91
CA ASP A 186 -2.63 -5.98 -8.37
C ASP A 186 -1.81 -6.17 -9.66
N ARG A 187 -1.80 -5.18 -10.56
CA ARG A 187 -0.94 -5.19 -11.73
C ARG A 187 0.54 -5.15 -11.35
N VAL A 188 0.90 -4.32 -10.38
CA VAL A 188 2.28 -4.23 -9.87
C VAL A 188 2.69 -5.55 -9.22
N LEU A 189 1.85 -6.12 -8.36
CA LEU A 189 2.07 -7.43 -7.74
C LEU A 189 2.36 -8.52 -8.79
N HIS A 190 1.59 -8.55 -9.89
CA HIS A 190 1.84 -9.51 -10.97
C HIS A 190 3.20 -9.31 -11.65
N ILE A 191 3.68 -8.06 -11.75
CA ILE A 191 4.99 -7.75 -12.34
C ILE A 191 6.15 -8.20 -11.44
N VAL A 192 6.00 -8.07 -10.12
CA VAL A 192 7.06 -8.31 -9.13
C VAL A 192 6.76 -9.52 -8.23
N ALA A 193 5.94 -10.47 -8.69
CA ALA A 193 5.46 -11.59 -7.89
C ALA A 193 6.60 -12.40 -7.23
N ASP A 194 7.69 -12.61 -7.95
CA ASP A 194 8.90 -13.29 -7.47
C ASP A 194 9.67 -12.51 -6.40
N ARG A 195 9.41 -11.20 -6.28
CA ARG A 195 10.04 -10.31 -5.31
C ARG A 195 9.24 -10.16 -4.01
N VAL A 196 7.96 -10.59 -3.97
CA VAL A 196 7.07 -10.44 -2.81
C VAL A 196 7.68 -10.99 -1.51
N PRO A 197 8.33 -12.18 -1.49
CA PRO A 197 9.00 -12.66 -0.27
C PRO A 197 10.08 -11.70 0.25
N GLY A 198 10.84 -11.08 -0.65
CA GLY A 198 11.85 -10.07 -0.31
C GLY A 198 11.23 -8.76 0.22
N VAL A 199 10.12 -8.33 -0.39
CA VAL A 199 9.38 -7.14 0.04
C VAL A 199 8.81 -7.32 1.47
N ILE A 200 8.29 -8.52 1.79
CA ILE A 200 7.81 -8.82 3.15
C ILE A 200 8.97 -8.83 4.16
N ARG A 201 10.12 -9.43 3.80
CA ARG A 201 11.32 -9.36 4.65
C ARG A 201 11.78 -7.91 4.86
N ALA A 202 11.75 -7.09 3.82
CA ALA A 202 12.09 -5.67 3.95
C ALA A 202 11.12 -4.92 4.87
N ALA A 203 9.82 -5.26 4.85
CA ALA A 203 8.86 -4.71 5.81
C ALA A 203 9.20 -5.07 7.25
N HIS A 204 9.68 -6.31 7.48
CA HIS A 204 10.14 -6.75 8.79
C HIS A 204 11.45 -6.07 9.21
N GLU A 205 12.48 -6.10 8.36
CA GLU A 205 13.82 -5.60 8.68
C GLU A 205 13.89 -4.08 8.86
N GLN A 206 12.98 -3.34 8.22
CA GLN A 206 12.96 -1.86 8.23
C GLN A 206 11.76 -1.26 8.98
N ASP A 207 11.00 -2.09 9.73
CA ASP A 207 9.76 -1.70 10.45
C ASP A 207 8.75 -0.93 9.56
N MET A 208 8.54 -1.45 8.34
CA MET A 208 7.62 -0.88 7.36
C MET A 208 6.28 -1.64 7.31
N TRP A 209 5.87 -2.25 8.43
CA TRP A 209 4.61 -2.99 8.50
C TRP A 209 3.38 -2.12 8.29
N ALA A 210 3.43 -0.85 8.73
CA ALA A 210 2.31 0.07 8.56
C ALA A 210 2.00 0.34 7.08
N GLU A 211 3.04 0.54 6.27
CA GLU A 211 2.94 0.71 4.81
C GLU A 211 2.45 -0.58 4.14
N GLY A 212 2.97 -1.73 4.56
CA GLY A 212 2.56 -3.03 4.03
C GLY A 212 1.11 -3.36 4.33
N ILE A 213 0.66 -3.16 5.56
CA ILE A 213 -0.72 -3.43 5.99
C ILE A 213 -1.72 -2.49 5.28
N ASP A 214 -1.38 -1.19 5.12
CA ASP A 214 -2.23 -0.24 4.37
C ASP A 214 -2.48 -0.69 2.92
N LEU A 215 -1.50 -1.34 2.31
CA LEU A 215 -1.65 -1.84 0.94
C LEU A 215 -2.65 -2.98 0.83
N LEU A 216 -2.78 -3.81 1.86
CA LEU A 216 -3.63 -5.00 1.83
C LEU A 216 -5.10 -4.66 1.56
N ASP A 217 -5.60 -3.53 2.04
CA ASP A 217 -6.98 -3.10 1.79
C ASP A 217 -7.28 -2.82 0.31
N ASN A 218 -6.23 -2.56 -0.48
CA ASN A 218 -6.33 -2.23 -1.90
C ASN A 218 -6.00 -3.41 -2.82
N ILE A 219 -5.65 -4.56 -2.27
CA ILE A 219 -5.26 -5.78 -3.00
C ILE A 219 -6.48 -6.70 -3.13
N ALA A 220 -6.63 -7.36 -4.27
CA ALA A 220 -7.71 -8.32 -4.52
C ALA A 220 -7.66 -9.49 -3.51
N PRO A 221 -8.80 -10.05 -3.06
CA PRO A 221 -8.86 -11.06 -2.00
C PRO A 221 -7.94 -12.28 -2.24
N HIS A 222 -7.87 -12.80 -3.48
CA HIS A 222 -7.01 -13.93 -3.80
C HIS A 222 -5.51 -13.62 -3.68
N ASN A 223 -5.10 -12.39 -4.00
CA ASN A 223 -3.72 -11.95 -3.84
C ASN A 223 -3.39 -11.71 -2.36
N ARG A 224 -4.35 -11.24 -1.55
CA ARG A 224 -4.17 -11.12 -0.08
C ARG A 224 -3.92 -12.49 0.56
N ALA A 225 -4.72 -13.50 0.21
CA ALA A 225 -4.53 -14.87 0.70
C ALA A 225 -3.16 -15.42 0.30
N TRP A 226 -2.76 -15.24 -0.95
CA TRP A 226 -1.44 -15.63 -1.44
C TRP A 226 -0.29 -14.93 -0.69
N ILE A 227 -0.40 -13.62 -0.41
CA ILE A 227 0.58 -12.89 0.41
C ILE A 227 0.60 -13.45 1.84
N GLY A 228 -0.54 -13.78 2.41
CA GLY A 228 -0.65 -14.43 3.72
C GLY A 228 0.09 -15.77 3.75
N ASP A 229 -0.09 -16.61 2.74
CA ASP A 229 0.59 -17.89 2.61
C ASP A 229 2.11 -17.72 2.47
N ILE A 230 2.56 -16.76 1.67
CA ILE A 230 3.99 -16.43 1.58
C ILE A 230 4.53 -15.99 2.93
N THR A 231 3.82 -15.10 3.63
CA THR A 231 4.27 -14.57 4.93
C THR A 231 4.43 -15.69 5.95
N ALA A 232 3.48 -16.63 6.00
CA ALA A 232 3.56 -17.79 6.88
C ALA A 232 4.77 -18.69 6.58
N ALA A 233 5.17 -18.78 5.32
CA ALA A 233 6.33 -19.57 4.90
C ALA A 233 7.69 -18.89 5.14
N LEU A 234 7.72 -17.60 5.50
CA LEU A 234 8.99 -16.85 5.69
C LEU A 234 9.66 -17.12 7.04
N GLY A 235 8.94 -17.67 8.00
CA GLY A 235 9.48 -18.04 9.32
C GLY A 235 8.76 -17.36 10.47
N ASP A 236 9.07 -17.89 11.65
CA ASP A 236 8.40 -17.53 12.90
C ASP A 236 8.59 -16.07 13.31
N ASP A 237 9.80 -15.55 13.11
CA ASP A 237 10.19 -14.19 13.42
C ASP A 237 9.41 -13.15 12.60
N VAL A 238 9.19 -13.44 11.32
CA VAL A 238 8.40 -12.59 10.43
C VAL A 238 6.92 -12.60 10.84
N LEU A 239 6.37 -13.77 11.18
CA LEU A 239 4.99 -13.91 11.67
C LEU A 239 4.77 -13.18 12.98
N ASP A 240 5.65 -13.36 13.97
CA ASP A 240 5.55 -12.69 15.28
C ASP A 240 5.66 -11.17 15.14
N ALA A 241 6.53 -10.69 14.23
CA ALA A 241 6.65 -9.27 13.94
C ALA A 241 5.39 -8.71 13.28
N LEU A 242 4.79 -9.46 12.33
CA LEU A 242 3.50 -9.07 11.72
C LEU A 242 2.39 -9.00 12.78
N ILE A 243 2.22 -10.05 13.61
CA ILE A 243 1.19 -10.09 14.67
C ILE A 243 1.34 -8.90 15.62
N THR A 244 2.59 -8.62 16.04
CA THR A 244 2.90 -7.47 16.90
C THR A 244 2.55 -6.14 16.22
N ALA A 245 2.86 -6.01 14.94
CA ALA A 245 2.55 -4.81 14.17
C ALA A 245 1.04 -4.63 13.99
N VAL A 246 0.29 -5.69 13.68
CA VAL A 246 -1.17 -5.67 13.55
C VAL A 246 -1.82 -5.24 14.86
N ALA A 247 -1.36 -5.77 16.00
CA ALA A 247 -1.86 -5.37 17.31
C ALA A 247 -1.55 -3.89 17.61
N ARG A 248 -0.32 -3.44 17.36
CA ARG A 248 0.10 -2.04 17.56
C ARG A 248 -0.69 -1.07 16.71
N LEU A 249 -1.06 -1.48 15.50
CA LEU A 249 -1.76 -0.66 14.50
C LEU A 249 -3.29 -0.75 14.62
N ASP A 250 -3.81 -1.64 15.47
CA ASP A 250 -5.23 -1.98 15.54
C ASP A 250 -5.80 -2.39 14.18
N ALA A 251 -5.08 -3.27 13.45
CA ALA A 251 -5.37 -3.62 12.06
C ALA A 251 -6.00 -5.02 11.92
N TRP A 252 -6.62 -5.57 12.96
CA TRP A 252 -7.26 -6.88 12.91
C TRP A 252 -8.41 -6.94 11.92
N ALA A 253 -9.15 -5.83 11.72
CA ALA A 253 -10.20 -5.76 10.71
C ALA A 253 -9.69 -5.99 9.27
N THR A 254 -8.46 -5.58 8.98
CA THR A 254 -7.79 -5.85 7.70
C THR A 254 -7.26 -7.29 7.64
N LEU A 255 -6.72 -7.82 8.74
CA LEU A 255 -6.04 -9.12 8.74
C LEU A 255 -7.00 -10.31 8.78
N LEU A 256 -8.09 -10.27 9.55
CA LEU A 256 -9.02 -11.39 9.71
C LEU A 256 -9.60 -11.93 8.38
N PRO A 257 -10.01 -11.09 7.42
CA PRO A 257 -10.41 -11.58 6.11
C PRO A 257 -9.30 -12.31 5.34
N ILE A 258 -8.04 -11.98 5.63
CA ILE A 258 -6.88 -12.60 4.98
C ILE A 258 -6.64 -13.98 5.58
N THR A 259 -6.60 -14.09 6.92
CA THR A 259 -6.38 -15.36 7.62
C THR A 259 -7.45 -16.39 7.24
N SER A 260 -8.70 -15.98 7.09
CA SER A 260 -9.79 -16.88 6.67
C SER A 260 -9.65 -17.43 5.25
N ALA A 261 -8.87 -16.80 4.40
CA ALA A 261 -8.66 -17.18 3.01
C ALA A 261 -7.29 -17.86 2.76
N MET A 262 -6.43 -17.94 3.77
CA MET A 262 -5.13 -18.63 3.69
C MET A 262 -5.30 -20.14 3.55
N SER A 263 -4.27 -20.81 3.07
CA SER A 263 -4.23 -22.27 3.07
C SER A 263 -4.30 -22.84 4.51
N PRO A 264 -4.88 -24.03 4.71
CA PRO A 264 -4.97 -24.62 6.06
C PRO A 264 -3.61 -24.81 6.75
N ASP A 265 -2.55 -25.05 5.98
CA ASP A 265 -1.19 -25.20 6.53
C ASP A 265 -0.64 -23.86 7.02
N SER A 266 -0.77 -22.81 6.22
CA SER A 266 -0.35 -21.45 6.59
C SER A 266 -1.16 -20.91 7.77
N LEU A 267 -2.46 -21.19 7.79
CA LEU A 267 -3.33 -20.81 8.90
C LEU A 267 -2.90 -21.47 10.22
N ARG A 268 -2.54 -22.77 10.17
CA ARG A 268 -2.02 -23.49 11.35
C ARG A 268 -0.69 -22.92 11.84
N LEU A 269 0.22 -22.54 10.92
CA LEU A 269 1.48 -21.89 11.29
C LEU A 269 1.21 -20.55 11.98
N PHE A 270 0.30 -19.76 11.47
CA PHE A 270 -0.09 -18.47 12.05
C PHE A 270 -0.75 -18.66 13.44
N ALA A 271 -1.76 -19.52 13.53
CA ALA A 271 -2.51 -19.79 14.77
C ALA A 271 -1.65 -20.42 15.87
N GLY A 272 -0.64 -21.20 15.48
CA GLY A 272 0.31 -21.83 16.40
C GLY A 272 1.35 -20.86 17.00
N ARG A 273 1.36 -19.59 16.61
CA ARG A 273 2.30 -18.62 17.19
C ARG A 273 1.94 -18.32 18.65
N PRO A 274 2.94 -18.34 19.58
CA PRO A 274 2.70 -17.97 20.97
C PRO A 274 2.08 -16.58 21.14
N SER A 275 2.42 -15.65 20.24
CA SER A 275 1.87 -14.29 20.22
C SER A 275 0.36 -14.27 19.95
N VAL A 276 -0.19 -15.17 19.13
CA VAL A 276 -1.64 -15.28 18.88
C VAL A 276 -2.38 -15.76 20.13
N ASN A 277 -1.73 -16.57 20.96
CA ASN A 277 -2.30 -17.13 22.18
C ASN A 277 -2.18 -16.18 23.40
N ASP A 278 -1.65 -14.99 23.21
CA ASP A 278 -1.63 -13.94 24.24
C ASP A 278 -3.03 -13.40 24.50
N GLU A 279 -3.40 -13.22 25.77
CA GLU A 279 -4.73 -12.73 26.18
C GLU A 279 -5.10 -11.39 25.52
N THR A 280 -4.13 -10.48 25.41
CA THR A 280 -4.35 -9.15 24.83
C THR A 280 -4.67 -9.26 23.34
N ILE A 281 -3.94 -10.11 22.62
CA ILE A 281 -4.12 -10.36 21.19
C ILE A 281 -5.47 -11.05 20.93
N LEU A 282 -5.78 -12.10 21.66
CA LEU A 282 -7.06 -12.81 21.55
C LEU A 282 -8.24 -11.88 21.85
N THR A 283 -8.14 -11.05 22.90
CA THR A 283 -9.16 -10.07 23.21
C THR A 283 -9.35 -9.05 22.09
N ALA A 284 -8.27 -8.60 21.45
CA ALA A 284 -8.34 -7.70 20.30
C ALA A 284 -9.01 -8.36 19.10
N ILE A 285 -8.68 -9.61 18.78
CA ILE A 285 -9.31 -10.40 17.71
C ILE A 285 -10.82 -10.53 17.96
N ILE A 286 -11.23 -10.95 19.16
CA ILE A 286 -12.64 -11.14 19.53
C ILE A 286 -13.39 -9.81 19.48
N THR A 287 -12.80 -8.75 20.02
CA THR A 287 -13.40 -7.41 20.01
C THR A 287 -13.59 -6.91 18.59
N THR A 288 -12.57 -7.04 17.73
CA THR A 288 -12.66 -6.64 16.32
C THR A 288 -13.72 -7.47 15.57
N ALA A 289 -13.79 -8.78 15.82
CA ALA A 289 -14.79 -9.63 15.19
C ALA A 289 -16.22 -9.23 15.61
N ALA A 290 -16.41 -8.84 16.87
CA ALA A 290 -17.71 -8.38 17.38
C ALA A 290 -18.09 -6.99 16.83
N ASP A 291 -17.16 -6.04 16.87
CA ASP A 291 -17.43 -4.64 16.51
C ASP A 291 -17.63 -4.44 15.00
N HIS A 292 -17.05 -5.32 14.17
CA HIS A 292 -17.10 -5.25 12.69
C HIS A 292 -17.88 -6.40 12.02
N ASP A 293 -18.56 -7.25 12.79
CA ASP A 293 -19.30 -8.43 12.30
C ASP A 293 -18.42 -9.37 11.44
N LEU A 294 -17.19 -9.63 11.92
CA LEU A 294 -16.18 -10.44 11.22
C LEU A 294 -16.05 -11.88 11.78
N TRP A 295 -17.10 -12.40 12.43
CA TRP A 295 -17.05 -13.72 13.06
C TRP A 295 -16.76 -14.86 12.07
N SER A 296 -17.36 -14.82 10.88
CA SER A 296 -17.11 -15.82 9.82
C SER A 296 -15.64 -15.80 9.33
N GLN A 297 -14.95 -14.68 9.49
CA GLN A 297 -13.53 -14.51 9.15
C GLN A 297 -12.61 -14.88 10.32
N ALA A 298 -13.03 -14.64 11.56
CA ALA A 298 -12.25 -14.94 12.77
C ALA A 298 -12.30 -16.44 13.13
N LEU A 299 -13.42 -17.10 12.88
CA LEU A 299 -13.65 -18.49 13.29
C LEU A 299 -12.57 -19.47 12.78
N PRO A 300 -12.13 -19.44 11.50
CA PRO A 300 -11.08 -20.35 11.03
C PRO A 300 -9.75 -20.19 11.80
N LEU A 301 -9.42 -18.96 12.22
CA LEU A 301 -8.23 -18.70 13.02
C LEU A 301 -8.39 -19.24 14.44
N ILE A 302 -9.55 -19.03 15.05
CA ILE A 302 -9.86 -19.56 16.39
C ILE A 302 -9.83 -21.08 16.36
N ASP A 303 -10.48 -21.73 15.41
CA ASP A 303 -10.46 -23.20 15.25
C ASP A 303 -9.05 -23.75 15.05
N ALA A 304 -8.23 -23.07 14.25
CA ALA A 304 -6.85 -23.48 14.02
C ALA A 304 -5.95 -23.31 15.27
N ALA A 305 -6.30 -22.38 16.16
CA ALA A 305 -5.61 -22.16 17.44
C ALA A 305 -6.03 -23.19 18.53
N LEU A 306 -7.24 -23.77 18.41
CA LEU A 306 -7.78 -24.71 19.37
C LEU A 306 -7.33 -26.14 19.03
N THR A 307 -6.40 -26.67 19.83
CA THR A 307 -5.86 -28.03 19.71
C THR A 307 -5.90 -28.73 21.08
N THR A 308 -5.49 -29.99 21.14
CA THR A 308 -5.36 -30.71 22.42
C THR A 308 -4.36 -30.08 23.38
N ASP A 309 -3.39 -29.35 22.86
CA ASP A 309 -2.34 -28.66 23.61
C ASP A 309 -2.61 -27.18 23.79
N THR A 310 -3.84 -26.71 23.54
CA THR A 310 -4.23 -25.29 23.67
C THR A 310 -4.03 -24.82 25.11
N PRO A 311 -3.28 -23.70 25.32
CA PRO A 311 -3.08 -23.15 26.65
C PRO A 311 -4.39 -22.78 27.34
N ASP A 312 -4.47 -22.96 28.66
CA ASP A 312 -5.64 -22.60 29.47
C ASP A 312 -6.02 -21.12 29.31
N THR A 313 -5.03 -20.23 29.07
CA THR A 313 -5.24 -18.81 28.83
C THR A 313 -6.17 -18.53 27.64
N VAL A 314 -6.08 -19.33 26.58
CA VAL A 314 -6.95 -19.18 25.40
C VAL A 314 -8.40 -19.49 25.77
N TRP A 315 -8.65 -20.62 26.44
CA TRP A 315 -9.97 -20.99 26.90
C TRP A 315 -10.56 -19.98 27.86
N GLN A 316 -9.75 -19.49 28.82
CA GLN A 316 -10.20 -18.49 29.78
C GLN A 316 -10.53 -17.16 29.09
N THR A 317 -9.76 -16.75 28.09
CA THR A 317 -10.05 -15.53 27.33
C THR A 317 -11.38 -15.66 26.58
N LEU A 318 -11.63 -16.80 25.92
CA LEU A 318 -12.90 -17.06 25.24
C LEU A 318 -14.08 -16.99 26.23
N ILE A 319 -13.93 -17.58 27.44
CA ILE A 319 -14.94 -17.55 28.49
C ILE A 319 -15.17 -16.13 29.01
N HIS A 320 -14.10 -15.36 29.26
CA HIS A 320 -14.22 -13.97 29.72
C HIS A 320 -14.90 -13.06 28.68
N GLN A 321 -14.70 -13.36 27.38
CA GLN A 321 -15.26 -12.58 26.29
C GLN A 321 -16.59 -13.13 25.74
N ARG A 322 -17.17 -14.19 26.36
CA ARG A 322 -18.34 -14.94 25.87
C ARG A 322 -19.54 -14.04 25.56
N ASP A 323 -19.75 -12.96 26.31
CA ASP A 323 -20.88 -12.05 26.10
C ASP A 323 -20.79 -11.26 24.78
N ARG A 324 -19.63 -11.25 24.14
CA ARG A 324 -19.38 -10.65 22.80
C ARG A 324 -19.55 -11.69 21.68
N ILE A 325 -19.43 -12.99 21.99
CA ILE A 325 -19.45 -14.08 21.01
C ILE A 325 -20.92 -14.48 20.76
N PRO A 326 -21.36 -14.60 19.50
CA PRO A 326 -22.69 -15.07 19.16
C PRO A 326 -23.02 -16.45 19.77
N ALA A 327 -24.28 -16.66 20.15
CA ALA A 327 -24.70 -17.87 20.89
C ALA A 327 -24.53 -19.18 20.08
N ASP A 328 -24.69 -19.11 18.77
CA ASP A 328 -24.44 -20.24 17.85
C ASP A 328 -22.96 -20.62 17.83
N LEU A 329 -22.06 -19.63 17.75
CA LEU A 329 -20.60 -19.86 17.82
C LEU A 329 -20.14 -20.33 19.18
N LEU A 330 -20.73 -19.84 20.29
CA LEU A 330 -20.47 -20.38 21.62
C LEU A 330 -20.82 -21.87 21.71
N THR A 331 -21.91 -22.27 21.08
CA THR A 331 -22.32 -23.67 21.01
C THR A 331 -21.31 -24.54 20.25
N GLU A 332 -20.81 -24.03 19.14
CA GLU A 332 -19.76 -24.70 18.35
C GLU A 332 -18.45 -24.80 19.11
N LEU A 333 -17.98 -23.70 19.73
CA LEU A 333 -16.78 -23.67 20.55
C LEU A 333 -16.87 -24.61 21.76
N ALA A 334 -18.04 -24.66 22.42
CA ALA A 334 -18.28 -25.59 23.53
C ALA A 334 -18.22 -27.06 23.08
N ALA A 335 -18.77 -27.38 21.92
CA ALA A 335 -18.67 -28.72 21.34
C ALA A 335 -17.24 -29.08 20.96
N HIS A 336 -16.51 -28.13 20.37
CA HIS A 336 -15.10 -28.29 20.02
C HIS A 336 -14.21 -28.51 21.26
N ALA A 337 -14.41 -27.74 22.32
CA ALA A 337 -13.70 -27.93 23.61
C ALA A 337 -13.89 -29.36 24.13
N ARG A 338 -15.13 -29.89 24.15
CA ARG A 338 -15.40 -31.25 24.58
C ARG A 338 -14.75 -32.31 23.69
N ALA A 339 -14.75 -32.09 22.37
CA ALA A 339 -14.10 -32.99 21.41
C ALA A 339 -12.59 -33.09 21.63
N LEU A 340 -11.97 -32.02 22.12
CA LEU A 340 -10.56 -31.97 22.49
C LEU A 340 -10.25 -32.49 23.91
N GLY A 341 -11.28 -32.89 24.68
CA GLY A 341 -11.14 -33.40 26.05
C GLY A 341 -11.15 -32.31 27.13
N HIS A 342 -11.53 -31.07 26.78
CA HIS A 342 -11.61 -29.93 27.69
C HIS A 342 -13.05 -29.68 28.16
N ASP A 343 -13.72 -30.71 28.74
CA ASP A 343 -15.12 -30.66 29.15
C ASP A 343 -15.48 -29.46 30.04
N GLN A 344 -14.60 -29.14 30.98
CA GLN A 344 -14.78 -28.01 31.91
C GLN A 344 -14.93 -26.66 31.20
N TYR A 345 -14.23 -26.45 30.11
CA TYR A 345 -14.33 -25.22 29.31
C TYR A 345 -15.56 -25.27 28.40
N GLY A 346 -15.88 -26.43 27.87
CA GLY A 346 -17.12 -26.64 27.11
C GLY A 346 -18.37 -26.31 27.91
N ASP A 347 -18.41 -26.60 29.21
CA ASP A 347 -19.56 -26.27 30.08
C ASP A 347 -19.64 -24.77 30.38
N GLN A 348 -18.50 -24.09 30.50
CA GLN A 348 -18.46 -22.64 30.76
C GLN A 348 -18.74 -21.78 29.51
N LEU A 349 -18.51 -22.32 28.32
CA LEU A 349 -18.78 -21.66 27.04
C LEU A 349 -20.23 -21.82 26.59
N GLN A 350 -21.04 -22.68 27.21
CA GLN A 350 -22.44 -22.80 26.85
C GLN A 350 -23.17 -21.45 26.99
N PRO A 351 -24.01 -21.09 26.01
CA PRO A 351 -24.87 -19.92 26.13
C PRO A 351 -25.69 -20.03 27.41
N LEU A 352 -25.81 -18.94 28.18
CA LEU A 352 -26.74 -18.91 29.29
C LEU A 352 -28.15 -19.06 28.70
N ASP A 353 -28.88 -20.11 29.11
CA ASP A 353 -30.26 -20.28 28.76
C ASP A 353 -31.05 -19.00 29.09
N THR A 354 -31.40 -18.22 28.09
CA THR A 354 -32.27 -17.02 28.22
C THR A 354 -33.75 -17.44 28.38
N ALA A 355 -34.00 -18.67 28.80
CA ALA A 355 -35.33 -19.16 29.12
C ALA A 355 -35.58 -19.14 30.63
N THR A 356 -35.79 -17.95 31.18
CA THR A 356 -36.62 -17.74 32.38
C THR A 356 -36.70 -16.23 32.70
N HIS A 357 -37.65 -15.53 32.05
CA HIS A 357 -38.48 -14.54 32.72
C HIS A 357 -39.60 -14.13 31.80
#